data_7aea41c31b88cb1d993489450e71d1c4
#
_entry.id   7aea41c31b88cb1d993489450e71d1c4
#
_cell.length_a   1.000
_cell.length_b   1.000
_cell.length_c   1.000
_cell.angle_alpha   90.00
_cell.angle_beta   90.00
_cell.angle_gamma   90.00
#
_symmetry.space_group_name_H-M   'P 1'
#
loop_
_entity.id
_entity.type
_entity.pdbx_description
1 polymer ?
#
loop_
_entity_poly.entity_id
_entity_poly.type
_entity_poly.pdbx_seq_one_letter_code
_entity_poly.pdbx_strand_id
1 'polypeptide(L)'
;MGGLMVSFYQAFRFINVYLQYPIVVTLQMDQKQFLDFPAVTVCNLNRIKEKYLRCIHSNVSLDLCYVQGFLPVDNTKPNLIMSERTGLHSCTSEFRGNSDAEKDFTIQFLKTYLALNSKNRKKVGYGSKEFITLCSFNGKLCSAKDFTEFQNLRYGNCFTFNQLYQNESKPLTISQTGDQSGLVLVLDLLDLYYLNISSTIGARIIIHDPKEEPSPEETGINIAPGYETSVALTQTAVTRLPAPYRDHCGEYKNENIWPYHKSLNRCVRNCIQYNSFEVCGCADPTLPSMTSQKLCNLTDKSEMCCLDDILLLLLEENRTCDCPLPCSSISYGEKVSVARWPSASSFFTGEAEYTYYPFQFRKSRKSQAKLKIFYSSLTQKNYVQRPMFHESEIYSHLGGELGIWLGMSLMVTFEIFEIVCMLVKILINFLLRCSSNE
;
A
#
# COMPACT_ATOMS: atom_id res chain seq x y z
N MET A 1 13.41 3.25 59.57
CA MET A 1 13.23 4.33 58.58
C MET A 1 13.90 4.05 57.24
N GLY A 2 15.10 3.48 57.17
CA GLY A 2 15.78 3.18 55.88
C GLY A 2 14.99 2.25 54.95
N GLY A 3 14.39 1.17 55.47
CA GLY A 3 13.62 0.22 54.66
C GLY A 3 12.38 0.83 54.00
N LEU A 4 11.67 1.71 54.70
CA LEU A 4 10.51 2.47 54.16
C LEU A 4 10.90 3.38 52.99
N MET A 5 12.02 4.10 53.12
CA MET A 5 12.52 4.97 52.07
C MET A 5 12.91 4.19 50.82
N VAL A 6 13.59 3.05 50.97
CA VAL A 6 13.99 2.19 49.87
C VAL A 6 12.79 1.56 49.17
N SER A 7 11.83 1.01 49.95
CA SER A 7 10.59 0.45 49.41
C SER A 7 9.79 1.47 48.63
N PHE A 8 9.63 2.71 49.14
CA PHE A 8 8.94 3.77 48.46
C PHE A 8 9.65 4.19 47.17
N TYR A 9 10.98 4.31 47.19
CA TYR A 9 11.76 4.66 46.01
C TYR A 9 11.64 3.60 44.91
N GLN A 10 11.72 2.32 45.26
CA GLN A 10 11.61 1.22 44.29
C GLN A 10 10.18 1.11 43.74
N ALA A 11 9.16 1.23 44.57
CA ALA A 11 7.77 1.28 44.13
C ALA A 11 7.52 2.44 43.19
N PHE A 12 8.01 3.64 43.48
CA PHE A 12 7.90 4.81 42.61
C PHE A 12 8.62 4.59 41.28
N ARG A 13 9.83 4.04 41.30
CA ARG A 13 10.59 3.71 40.10
C ARG A 13 9.84 2.70 39.23
N PHE A 14 9.28 1.66 39.83
CA PHE A 14 8.50 0.65 39.10
C PHE A 14 7.24 1.25 38.48
N ILE A 15 6.47 2.04 39.23
CA ILE A 15 5.28 2.72 38.73
C ILE A 15 5.63 3.64 37.54
N ASN A 16 6.74 4.38 37.61
CA ASN A 16 7.18 5.21 36.49
C ASN A 16 7.51 4.39 35.24
N VAL A 17 8.14 3.23 35.39
CA VAL A 17 8.40 2.32 34.25
C VAL A 17 7.09 1.73 33.72
N TYR A 18 6.18 1.33 34.59
CA TYR A 18 4.87 0.82 34.20
C TYR A 18 4.05 1.84 33.40
N LEU A 19 4.02 3.10 33.88
CA LEU A 19 3.29 4.20 33.20
C LEU A 19 3.90 4.62 31.85
N GLN A 20 5.08 4.15 31.50
CA GLN A 20 5.65 4.30 30.15
C GLN A 20 5.07 3.29 29.16
N TYR A 21 4.22 2.37 29.63
CA TYR A 21 3.58 1.32 28.83
C TYR A 21 4.57 0.55 27.95
N PRO A 22 5.64 -0.02 28.53
CA PRO A 22 6.63 -0.75 27.76
C PRO A 22 6.03 -1.98 27.11
N ILE A 23 6.48 -2.26 25.89
CA ILE A 23 6.02 -3.41 25.09
C ILE A 23 7.13 -4.44 24.90
N VAL A 24 6.74 -5.70 24.81
CA VAL A 24 7.60 -6.80 24.38
C VAL A 24 7.07 -7.31 23.05
N VAL A 25 7.96 -7.45 22.06
CA VAL A 25 7.62 -8.06 20.77
C VAL A 25 8.03 -9.51 20.78
N THR A 26 7.07 -10.42 20.65
CA THR A 26 7.32 -11.85 20.53
C THR A 26 7.21 -12.29 19.08
N LEU A 27 8.21 -13.04 18.59
CA LEU A 27 8.17 -13.69 17.30
C LEU A 27 7.70 -15.14 17.49
N GLN A 28 6.58 -15.48 16.88
CA GLN A 28 6.04 -16.84 16.83
C GLN A 28 6.09 -17.35 15.40
N MET A 29 6.51 -18.58 15.19
CA MET A 29 6.52 -19.23 13.88
C MET A 29 5.46 -20.33 13.89
N ASP A 30 4.35 -20.08 13.20
CA ASP A 30 3.24 -21.01 13.14
C ASP A 30 3.26 -21.77 11.82
N GLN A 31 3.41 -23.09 11.89
CA GLN A 31 3.23 -23.96 10.73
C GLN A 31 1.74 -24.13 10.48
N LYS A 32 1.28 -23.64 9.31
CA LYS A 32 -0.14 -23.74 8.89
C LYS A 32 -0.32 -24.90 7.92
N GLN A 33 -1.50 -25.51 7.92
CA GLN A 33 -1.89 -26.47 6.87
C GLN A 33 -2.33 -25.75 5.60
N PHE A 34 -2.92 -24.59 5.76
CA PHE A 34 -3.40 -23.71 4.69
C PHE A 34 -2.98 -22.28 4.99
N LEU A 35 -2.50 -21.57 3.98
CA LEU A 35 -2.28 -20.13 4.04
C LEU A 35 -3.21 -19.42 3.06
N ASP A 36 -3.72 -18.27 3.47
CA ASP A 36 -4.44 -17.37 2.58
C ASP A 36 -3.51 -16.83 1.50
N PHE A 37 -3.93 -16.94 0.24
CA PHE A 37 -3.16 -16.42 -0.88
C PHE A 37 -3.34 -14.91 -0.99
N PRO A 38 -2.27 -14.14 -1.27
CA PRO A 38 -2.37 -12.70 -1.41
C PRO A 38 -3.24 -12.28 -2.59
N ALA A 39 -3.69 -11.05 -2.58
CA ALA A 39 -4.12 -10.40 -3.80
C ALA A 39 -2.89 -10.07 -4.67
N VAL A 40 -3.04 -10.28 -5.97
CA VAL A 40 -2.00 -10.00 -6.96
C VAL A 40 -2.55 -9.02 -7.98
N THR A 41 -2.02 -7.83 -7.98
CA THR A 41 -2.37 -6.78 -8.94
C THR A 41 -1.32 -6.70 -10.04
N VAL A 42 -1.78 -6.64 -11.28
CA VAL A 42 -0.95 -6.49 -12.47
C VAL A 42 -1.36 -5.25 -13.26
N CYS A 43 -0.41 -4.38 -13.57
CA CYS A 43 -0.60 -3.17 -14.37
C CYS A 43 0.41 -3.15 -15.52
N ASN A 44 -0.02 -2.77 -16.74
CA ASN A 44 0.92 -2.54 -17.83
C ASN A 44 1.66 -1.23 -17.58
N LEU A 45 2.99 -1.18 -17.80
CA LEU A 45 3.75 0.07 -17.73
C LEU A 45 3.38 1.04 -18.87
N ASN A 46 2.75 0.55 -19.92
CA ASN A 46 2.16 1.37 -20.96
C ASN A 46 0.70 1.70 -20.62
N ARG A 47 0.43 2.95 -20.26
CA ARG A 47 -0.84 3.43 -19.69
C ARG A 47 -2.02 3.33 -20.66
N ILE A 48 -1.80 3.64 -21.93
CA ILE A 48 -2.82 3.64 -22.99
C ILE A 48 -2.28 3.03 -24.28
N LYS A 49 -3.19 2.60 -25.15
CA LYS A 49 -2.85 2.10 -26.48
C LYS A 49 -2.46 3.26 -27.40
N GLU A 50 -1.35 3.15 -28.12
CA GLU A 50 -0.84 4.17 -29.05
C GLU A 50 -1.89 4.69 -30.02
N LYS A 51 -2.74 3.80 -30.55
CA LYS A 51 -3.81 4.19 -31.50
C LYS A 51 -4.74 5.28 -30.97
N TYR A 52 -4.95 5.38 -29.66
CA TYR A 52 -5.79 6.40 -29.05
C TYR A 52 -5.05 7.71 -28.76
N LEU A 53 -3.72 7.70 -28.72
CA LEU A 53 -2.93 8.91 -28.44
C LEU A 53 -3.22 10.01 -29.45
N ARG A 54 -3.28 9.67 -30.74
CA ARG A 54 -3.58 10.61 -31.81
C ARG A 54 -4.98 11.22 -31.69
N CYS A 55 -5.96 10.42 -31.33
CA CYS A 55 -7.35 10.86 -31.16
C CYS A 55 -7.53 11.79 -29.97
N ILE A 56 -6.82 11.50 -28.89
CA ILE A 56 -6.83 12.31 -27.68
C ILE A 56 -6.25 13.70 -27.99
N HIS A 57 -5.18 13.79 -28.78
CA HIS A 57 -4.58 15.06 -29.18
C HIS A 57 -5.40 15.86 -30.19
N SER A 58 -6.14 15.20 -31.09
CA SER A 58 -6.94 15.86 -32.12
C SER A 58 -8.36 16.22 -31.72
N ASN A 59 -8.74 16.02 -30.45
CA ASN A 59 -10.12 16.21 -29.95
C ASN A 59 -11.21 15.45 -30.73
N VAL A 60 -10.82 14.39 -31.47
CA VAL A 60 -11.75 13.53 -32.19
C VAL A 60 -12.45 12.58 -31.23
N SER A 61 -13.75 12.35 -31.41
CA SER A 61 -14.49 11.39 -30.55
C SER A 61 -13.85 9.99 -30.66
N LEU A 62 -13.67 9.32 -29.53
CA LEU A 62 -13.04 8.00 -29.46
C LEU A 62 -13.77 6.93 -30.31
N ASP A 63 -15.05 7.12 -30.57
CA ASP A 63 -15.85 6.19 -31.39
C ASP A 63 -15.52 6.32 -32.89
N LEU A 64 -15.27 7.52 -33.37
CA LEU A 64 -14.77 7.77 -34.72
C LEU A 64 -13.33 7.27 -34.95
N CYS A 65 -12.52 7.30 -33.89
CA CYS A 65 -11.17 6.78 -33.89
C CYS A 65 -11.09 5.26 -34.13
N TYR A 66 -12.11 4.55 -33.71
CA TYR A 66 -12.20 3.11 -33.91
C TYR A 66 -12.57 2.71 -35.35
N VAL A 67 -13.36 3.54 -36.02
CA VAL A 67 -13.90 3.26 -37.38
C VAL A 67 -12.90 3.59 -38.50
N GLN A 68 -12.08 4.62 -38.32
CA GLN A 68 -11.01 4.95 -39.22
C GLN A 68 -9.77 4.12 -38.89
N GLY A 69 -9.69 2.89 -39.41
CA GLY A 69 -8.47 2.10 -39.38
C GLY A 69 -7.32 2.89 -39.99
N PHE A 70 -6.58 3.62 -39.16
CA PHE A 70 -5.39 4.34 -39.60
C PHE A 70 -4.36 3.31 -40.06
N LEU A 71 -4.10 3.28 -41.36
CA LEU A 71 -2.97 2.61 -41.97
C LEU A 71 -1.67 2.94 -41.21
N PRO A 72 -0.72 2.01 -41.11
CA PRO A 72 0.58 2.28 -40.51
C PRO A 72 1.18 3.47 -41.25
N VAL A 73 1.33 4.59 -40.58
CA VAL A 73 1.98 5.77 -41.14
C VAL A 73 3.46 5.48 -41.23
N ASP A 74 3.93 5.67 -42.42
CA ASP A 74 5.31 5.88 -42.85
C ASP A 74 6.17 6.48 -41.71
N ASN A 75 7.39 5.96 -41.57
CA ASN A 75 8.39 6.29 -40.53
C ASN A 75 8.89 7.75 -40.52
N THR A 76 8.10 8.69 -40.92
CA THR A 76 8.34 10.10 -40.63
C THR A 76 7.95 10.33 -39.17
N LYS A 77 8.96 10.55 -38.32
CA LYS A 77 8.78 11.09 -36.97
C LYS A 77 7.61 12.07 -37.01
N PRO A 78 6.56 11.92 -36.15
CA PRO A 78 5.60 12.99 -36.03
C PRO A 78 6.44 14.18 -35.58
N ASN A 79 6.59 15.17 -36.48
CA ASN A 79 6.95 16.52 -36.07
C ASN A 79 5.82 16.94 -35.12
N LEU A 80 5.96 16.61 -33.85
CA LEU A 80 5.28 17.30 -32.78
C LEU A 80 5.67 18.75 -32.99
N ILE A 81 4.75 19.53 -33.55
CA ILE A 81 4.84 20.98 -33.60
C ILE A 81 5.12 21.35 -32.15
N MET A 82 6.38 21.63 -31.87
CA MET A 82 6.80 22.30 -30.65
C MET A 82 6.20 23.70 -30.74
N SER A 83 4.91 23.78 -30.34
CA SER A 83 4.30 25.05 -30.02
C SER A 83 5.07 25.59 -28.84
N GLU A 84 5.73 26.70 -29.08
CA GLU A 84 6.36 27.64 -28.15
C GLU A 84 6.76 27.09 -26.81
N ARG A 85 8.07 27.08 -26.60
CA ARG A 85 8.75 26.86 -25.32
C ARG A 85 8.17 27.78 -24.24
N THR A 86 7.09 27.41 -23.62
CA THR A 86 6.78 27.92 -22.28
C THR A 86 7.72 27.20 -21.35
N GLY A 87 8.82 27.86 -20.98
CA GLY A 87 9.78 27.30 -20.04
C GLY A 87 9.07 26.92 -18.76
N LEU A 88 8.83 25.63 -18.58
CA LEU A 88 8.38 25.07 -17.31
C LEU A 88 9.58 25.12 -16.38
N HIS A 89 9.68 26.15 -15.58
CA HIS A 89 10.69 26.24 -14.54
C HIS A 89 10.33 25.25 -13.43
N SER A 90 11.29 24.44 -13.00
CA SER A 90 11.20 23.63 -11.81
C SER A 90 10.83 24.52 -10.62
N CYS A 91 9.83 24.14 -9.85
CA CYS A 91 9.43 24.85 -8.62
C CYS A 91 10.47 24.66 -7.52
N THR A 92 11.16 23.50 -7.54
CA THR A 92 12.28 23.20 -6.65
C THR A 92 13.51 22.84 -7.47
N SER A 93 14.65 23.44 -7.10
CA SER A 93 15.96 23.22 -7.77
C SER A 93 16.49 21.79 -7.66
N GLU A 94 15.82 20.90 -6.92
CA GLU A 94 16.32 19.59 -6.54
C GLU A 94 15.78 18.41 -7.38
N PHE A 95 14.70 18.56 -8.13
CA PHE A 95 14.24 17.53 -9.06
C PHE A 95 15.04 17.55 -10.39
N ARG A 96 16.34 17.41 -10.28
CA ARG A 96 17.28 17.26 -11.40
C ARG A 96 17.35 15.79 -11.81
N GLY A 97 16.57 15.39 -12.81
CA GLY A 97 16.70 14.02 -13.33
C GLY A 97 16.23 13.82 -14.77
N ASN A 98 15.24 14.57 -15.20
CA ASN A 98 14.69 14.47 -16.56
C ASN A 98 14.86 15.78 -17.33
N SER A 99 15.02 15.68 -18.65
CA SER A 99 15.04 16.88 -19.50
C SER A 99 13.71 17.62 -19.38
N ASP A 100 13.72 18.94 -19.40
CA ASP A 100 12.50 19.76 -19.30
C ASP A 100 11.46 19.39 -20.37
N ALA A 101 11.91 18.97 -21.56
CA ALA A 101 11.04 18.53 -22.65
C ALA A 101 10.29 17.22 -22.33
N GLU A 102 10.88 16.30 -21.55
CA GLU A 102 10.23 15.03 -21.14
C GLU A 102 9.16 15.29 -20.07
N LYS A 103 9.44 16.23 -19.16
CA LYS A 103 8.47 16.68 -18.16
C LYS A 103 7.27 17.37 -18.81
N ASP A 104 7.50 18.29 -19.73
CA ASP A 104 6.45 19.01 -20.45
C ASP A 104 5.53 18.04 -21.20
N PHE A 105 6.10 17.08 -21.92
CA PHE A 105 5.33 16.06 -22.61
C PHE A 105 4.48 15.21 -21.66
N THR A 106 5.05 14.84 -20.52
CA THR A 106 4.34 14.05 -19.51
C THR A 106 3.18 14.82 -18.88
N ILE A 107 3.38 16.11 -18.56
CA ILE A 107 2.34 16.98 -18.00
C ILE A 107 1.22 17.22 -19.02
N GLN A 108 1.55 17.49 -20.28
CA GLN A 108 0.56 17.67 -21.34
C GLN A 108 -0.26 16.39 -21.57
N PHE A 109 0.41 15.23 -21.55
CA PHE A 109 -0.27 13.95 -21.63
C PHE A 109 -1.23 13.75 -20.44
N LEU A 110 -0.77 14.01 -19.22
CA LEU A 110 -1.58 13.88 -18.01
C LEU A 110 -2.82 14.79 -18.07
N LYS A 111 -2.67 16.04 -18.47
CA LYS A 111 -3.79 16.97 -18.66
C LYS A 111 -4.85 16.38 -19.59
N THR A 112 -4.43 15.89 -20.75
CA THR A 112 -5.34 15.35 -21.75
C THR A 112 -5.99 14.04 -21.27
N TYR A 113 -5.23 13.19 -20.59
CA TYR A 113 -5.72 11.93 -20.03
C TYR A 113 -6.71 12.15 -18.88
N LEU A 114 -6.48 13.14 -18.03
CA LEU A 114 -7.36 13.52 -16.92
C LEU A 114 -8.67 14.15 -17.41
N ALA A 115 -8.64 14.86 -18.53
CA ALA A 115 -9.85 15.41 -19.17
C ALA A 115 -10.81 14.32 -19.67
N LEU A 116 -10.33 13.09 -19.90
CA LEU A 116 -11.18 11.97 -20.23
C LEU A 116 -12.02 11.53 -19.01
N ASN A 117 -13.29 11.24 -19.25
CA ASN A 117 -14.12 10.60 -18.20
C ASN A 117 -13.62 9.16 -17.91
N SER A 118 -13.98 8.60 -16.76
CA SER A 118 -13.52 7.27 -16.32
C SER A 118 -13.83 6.17 -17.36
N LYS A 119 -15.00 6.20 -18.00
CA LYS A 119 -15.39 5.24 -19.05
C LYS A 119 -14.46 5.30 -20.25
N ASN A 120 -14.11 6.50 -20.69
CA ASN A 120 -13.19 6.70 -21.82
C ASN A 120 -11.76 6.32 -21.44
N ARG A 121 -11.27 6.66 -20.24
CA ARG A 121 -9.97 6.21 -19.73
C ARG A 121 -9.87 4.68 -19.74
N LYS A 122 -10.93 3.99 -19.28
CA LYS A 122 -10.98 2.53 -19.33
C LYS A 122 -10.88 1.99 -20.78
N LYS A 123 -11.57 2.63 -21.72
CA LYS A 123 -11.61 2.21 -23.13
C LYS A 123 -10.25 2.39 -23.84
N VAL A 124 -9.51 3.44 -23.53
CA VAL A 124 -8.19 3.70 -24.14
C VAL A 124 -7.08 2.83 -23.57
N GLY A 125 -7.24 2.31 -22.37
CA GLY A 125 -6.31 1.39 -21.73
C GLY A 125 -6.39 -0.04 -22.29
N TYR A 126 -5.52 -0.91 -21.81
CA TYR A 126 -5.53 -2.33 -22.15
C TYR A 126 -6.67 -3.05 -21.40
N GLY A 127 -7.39 -3.94 -22.08
CA GLY A 127 -8.39 -4.80 -21.46
C GLY A 127 -7.75 -6.04 -20.85
N SER A 128 -8.41 -6.63 -19.84
CA SER A 128 -7.91 -7.84 -19.15
C SER A 128 -7.62 -9.00 -20.11
N LYS A 129 -8.50 -9.23 -21.09
CA LYS A 129 -8.34 -10.32 -22.08
C LYS A 129 -7.17 -10.13 -23.04
N GLU A 130 -6.80 -8.89 -23.32
CA GLU A 130 -5.66 -8.57 -24.19
C GLU A 130 -4.35 -8.66 -23.42
N PHE A 131 -4.37 -8.24 -22.16
CA PHE A 131 -3.18 -8.16 -21.31
C PHE A 131 -2.84 -9.50 -20.63
N ILE A 132 -3.86 -10.25 -20.14
CA ILE A 132 -3.69 -11.52 -19.45
C ILE A 132 -4.05 -12.63 -20.43
N THR A 133 -3.05 -13.26 -21.04
CA THR A 133 -3.25 -14.29 -22.08
C THR A 133 -3.40 -15.68 -21.49
N LEU A 134 -2.79 -15.94 -20.32
CA LEU A 134 -2.93 -17.18 -19.58
C LEU A 134 -2.99 -16.89 -18.09
N CYS A 135 -3.90 -17.57 -17.41
CA CYS A 135 -4.03 -17.58 -15.97
C CYS A 135 -4.23 -19.01 -15.48
N SER A 136 -3.48 -19.41 -14.46
CA SER A 136 -3.67 -20.68 -13.75
C SER A 136 -3.41 -20.50 -12.27
N PHE A 137 -4.28 -21.03 -11.43
CA PHE A 137 -4.13 -21.07 -9.99
C PHE A 137 -4.22 -22.50 -9.48
N ASN A 138 -3.17 -22.99 -8.82
CA ASN A 138 -3.04 -24.38 -8.37
C ASN A 138 -3.35 -25.41 -9.48
N GLY A 139 -2.83 -25.17 -10.68
CA GLY A 139 -3.05 -26.03 -11.85
C GLY A 139 -4.42 -25.93 -12.51
N LYS A 140 -5.36 -25.15 -11.96
CA LYS A 140 -6.67 -24.89 -12.56
C LYS A 140 -6.63 -23.57 -13.35
N LEU A 141 -7.17 -23.62 -14.58
CA LEU A 141 -7.26 -22.42 -15.40
C LEU A 141 -8.21 -21.40 -14.76
N CYS A 142 -7.79 -20.18 -14.68
CA CYS A 142 -8.59 -19.02 -14.33
C CYS A 142 -8.83 -18.16 -15.57
N SER A 143 -9.74 -17.21 -15.47
CA SER A 143 -10.15 -16.37 -16.58
C SER A 143 -10.03 -14.89 -16.23
N ALA A 144 -10.13 -14.04 -17.23
CA ALA A 144 -10.17 -12.58 -17.01
C ALA A 144 -11.32 -12.11 -16.10
N LYS A 145 -12.35 -12.95 -15.85
CA LYS A 145 -13.46 -12.66 -14.94
C LYS A 145 -13.08 -12.82 -13.46
N ASP A 146 -12.00 -13.55 -13.18
CA ASP A 146 -11.50 -13.76 -11.82
C ASP A 146 -10.62 -12.58 -11.35
N PHE A 147 -10.54 -11.54 -12.16
CA PHE A 147 -9.81 -10.31 -11.87
C PHE A 147 -10.77 -9.15 -11.66
N THR A 148 -10.54 -8.40 -10.57
CA THR A 148 -11.19 -7.11 -10.35
C THR A 148 -10.39 -6.02 -11.07
N GLU A 149 -11.06 -5.20 -11.87
CA GLU A 149 -10.44 -4.11 -12.61
C GLU A 149 -10.57 -2.79 -11.84
N PHE A 150 -9.47 -2.05 -11.74
CA PHE A 150 -9.49 -0.68 -11.25
C PHE A 150 -8.63 0.22 -12.13
N GLN A 151 -8.89 1.54 -12.07
CA GLN A 151 -8.14 2.53 -12.82
C GLN A 151 -7.12 3.22 -11.91
N ASN A 152 -5.88 3.22 -12.37
CA ASN A 152 -4.80 3.97 -11.77
C ASN A 152 -4.34 5.07 -12.73
N LEU A 153 -4.06 6.28 -12.23
CA LEU A 153 -3.69 7.41 -13.08
C LEU A 153 -2.30 7.24 -13.69
N ARG A 154 -1.39 6.57 -12.97
CA ARG A 154 -0.02 6.34 -13.45
C ARG A 154 0.09 5.16 -14.41
N TYR A 155 -0.67 4.09 -14.17
CA TYR A 155 -0.54 2.83 -14.89
C TYR A 155 -1.75 2.51 -15.80
N GLY A 156 -2.82 3.31 -15.75
CA GLY A 156 -4.04 3.04 -16.51
C GLY A 156 -4.89 1.93 -15.91
N ASN A 157 -5.29 0.95 -16.72
CA ASN A 157 -6.08 -0.18 -16.25
C ASN A 157 -5.19 -1.20 -15.55
N CYS A 158 -5.54 -1.54 -14.32
CA CYS A 158 -4.92 -2.56 -13.49
C CYS A 158 -5.91 -3.67 -13.16
N PHE A 159 -5.40 -4.87 -12.94
CA PHE A 159 -6.22 -6.08 -12.73
C PHE A 159 -5.72 -6.79 -11.49
N THR A 160 -6.62 -7.06 -10.54
CA THR A 160 -6.30 -7.71 -9.27
C THR A 160 -6.95 -9.08 -9.19
N PHE A 161 -6.14 -10.10 -9.04
CA PHE A 161 -6.56 -11.46 -8.72
C PHE A 161 -6.76 -11.61 -7.22
N ASN A 162 -7.78 -12.36 -6.78
CA ASN A 162 -8.07 -12.65 -5.36
C ASN A 162 -8.37 -11.40 -4.49
N GLN A 163 -9.03 -10.38 -5.05
CA GLN A 163 -9.41 -9.16 -4.32
C GLN A 163 -10.70 -9.38 -3.53
N LEU A 164 -10.70 -9.04 -2.25
CA LEU A 164 -11.87 -9.15 -1.34
C LEU A 164 -12.44 -7.80 -0.90
N TYR A 165 -11.88 -6.72 -1.37
CA TYR A 165 -12.21 -5.37 -0.88
C TYR A 165 -13.70 -5.01 -0.94
N GLN A 166 -14.47 -5.63 -1.85
CA GLN A 166 -15.92 -5.36 -2.03
C GLN A 166 -16.80 -6.58 -1.78
N ASN A 167 -16.23 -7.75 -1.53
CA ASN A 167 -16.96 -9.00 -1.36
C ASN A 167 -16.65 -9.64 0.00
N GLU A 168 -17.67 -10.15 0.67
CA GLU A 168 -17.55 -10.93 1.92
C GLU A 168 -17.01 -12.36 1.71
N SER A 169 -16.54 -12.70 0.50
CA SER A 169 -15.96 -14.00 0.19
C SER A 169 -14.65 -14.22 0.94
N LYS A 170 -14.30 -15.48 1.19
CA LYS A 170 -13.02 -15.86 1.79
C LYS A 170 -11.92 -15.81 0.74
N PRO A 171 -10.67 -15.46 1.12
CA PRO A 171 -9.54 -15.51 0.21
C PRO A 171 -9.29 -16.93 -0.28
N LEU A 172 -8.68 -17.05 -1.45
CA LEU A 172 -8.18 -18.33 -1.93
C LEU A 172 -7.06 -18.82 -1.01
N THR A 173 -7.00 -20.13 -0.79
CA THR A 173 -6.00 -20.75 0.09
C THR A 173 -5.07 -21.66 -0.67
N ILE A 174 -3.85 -21.83 -0.13
CA ILE A 174 -2.84 -22.76 -0.61
C ILE A 174 -2.46 -23.72 0.50
N SER A 175 -2.34 -25.01 0.15
CA SER A 175 -1.88 -26.11 1.01
C SER A 175 -0.54 -26.70 0.60
N GLN A 176 0.02 -26.28 -0.52
CA GLN A 176 1.27 -26.78 -1.08
C GLN A 176 2.22 -25.62 -1.38
N THR A 177 3.51 -25.86 -1.26
CA THR A 177 4.58 -24.91 -1.56
C THR A 177 5.28 -25.26 -2.87
N GLY A 178 6.06 -24.30 -3.38
CA GLY A 178 6.87 -24.49 -4.58
C GLY A 178 6.23 -23.97 -5.85
N ASP A 179 7.00 -23.96 -6.93
CA ASP A 179 6.69 -23.29 -8.19
C ASP A 179 5.57 -23.94 -9.01
N GLN A 180 5.14 -25.15 -8.63
CA GLN A 180 4.00 -25.87 -9.25
C GLN A 180 2.65 -25.50 -8.60
N SER A 181 2.69 -24.83 -7.44
CA SER A 181 1.51 -24.33 -6.73
C SER A 181 1.43 -22.80 -6.86
N GLY A 182 0.25 -22.24 -6.60
CA GLY A 182 0.07 -20.79 -6.64
C GLY A 182 -0.42 -20.26 -7.98
N LEU A 183 -0.11 -19.01 -8.27
CA LEU A 183 -0.60 -18.25 -9.42
C LEU A 183 0.46 -18.24 -10.54
N VAL A 184 0.05 -18.63 -11.73
CA VAL A 184 0.84 -18.50 -12.95
C VAL A 184 0.10 -17.61 -13.94
N LEU A 185 0.77 -16.56 -14.40
CA LEU A 185 0.25 -15.62 -15.40
C LEU A 185 1.20 -15.55 -16.60
N VAL A 186 0.62 -15.42 -17.79
CA VAL A 186 1.33 -14.96 -18.99
C VAL A 186 0.68 -13.64 -19.40
N LEU A 187 1.49 -12.58 -19.42
CA LEU A 187 1.07 -11.23 -19.75
C LEU A 187 1.58 -10.86 -21.14
N ASP A 188 0.71 -10.32 -21.99
CA ASP A 188 1.11 -9.71 -23.27
C ASP A 188 1.27 -8.20 -23.07
N LEU A 189 2.51 -7.75 -23.19
CA LEU A 189 2.89 -6.36 -22.94
C LEU A 189 2.77 -5.47 -24.17
N LEU A 190 2.53 -6.10 -25.35
CA LEU A 190 2.34 -5.41 -26.63
C LEU A 190 3.43 -4.35 -26.92
N ASP A 191 4.70 -4.74 -26.82
CA ASP A 191 5.91 -3.90 -26.86
C ASP A 191 5.98 -2.92 -28.06
N LEU A 192 5.44 -3.29 -29.21
CA LEU A 192 5.42 -2.48 -30.42
C LEU A 192 4.56 -1.22 -30.31
N TYR A 193 3.75 -1.08 -29.27
CA TYR A 193 2.76 -0.01 -29.09
C TYR A 193 3.01 0.82 -27.84
N TYR A 194 4.27 0.85 -27.36
CA TYR A 194 4.62 1.66 -26.20
C TYR A 194 4.72 3.14 -26.53
N LEU A 195 4.18 3.94 -25.62
CA LEU A 195 4.25 5.40 -25.72
C LEU A 195 5.64 5.90 -25.28
N ASN A 196 6.07 7.02 -25.86
CA ASN A 196 7.34 7.65 -25.52
C ASN A 196 7.43 8.12 -24.06
N ILE A 197 6.28 8.24 -23.35
CA ILE A 197 6.22 8.55 -21.92
C ILE A 197 6.59 7.35 -21.04
N SER A 198 6.60 6.14 -21.60
CA SER A 198 6.96 4.92 -20.89
C SER A 198 8.40 4.56 -21.23
N SER A 199 9.34 4.98 -20.40
CA SER A 199 10.78 4.74 -20.59
C SER A 199 11.17 3.26 -20.49
N THR A 200 10.30 2.42 -19.91
CA THR A 200 10.55 0.99 -19.67
C THR A 200 9.39 0.14 -20.18
N ILE A 201 9.71 -1.02 -20.75
CA ILE A 201 8.72 -2.00 -21.22
C ILE A 201 8.57 -3.08 -20.12
N GLY A 202 7.31 -3.33 -19.71
CA GLY A 202 7.05 -4.33 -18.68
C GLY A 202 5.67 -4.23 -18.06
N ALA A 203 5.50 -4.95 -16.96
CA ALA A 203 4.34 -4.85 -16.10
C ALA A 203 4.77 -4.58 -14.64
N ARG A 204 3.96 -3.80 -13.93
CA ARG A 204 4.05 -3.58 -12.50
C ARG A 204 3.23 -4.63 -11.79
N ILE A 205 3.83 -5.38 -10.89
CA ILE A 205 3.20 -6.43 -10.09
C ILE A 205 3.21 -6.01 -8.64
N ILE A 206 2.06 -6.09 -7.97
CA ILE A 206 1.91 -5.75 -6.56
C ILE A 206 1.30 -6.95 -5.84
N ILE A 207 1.90 -7.35 -4.73
CA ILE A 207 1.44 -8.44 -3.88
C ILE A 207 1.02 -7.82 -2.54
N HIS A 208 -0.27 -7.92 -2.21
CA HIS A 208 -0.84 -7.23 -1.06
C HIS A 208 -1.92 -8.05 -0.36
N ASP A 209 -2.35 -7.60 0.81
CA ASP A 209 -3.48 -8.24 1.51
C ASP A 209 -4.75 -8.17 0.63
N PRO A 210 -5.51 -9.27 0.47
CA PRO A 210 -6.75 -9.28 -0.29
C PRO A 210 -7.79 -8.24 0.14
N LYS A 211 -7.70 -7.76 1.37
CA LYS A 211 -8.62 -6.76 1.94
C LYS A 211 -8.16 -5.32 1.72
N GLU A 212 -6.92 -5.11 1.29
CA GLU A 212 -6.35 -3.78 1.05
C GLU A 212 -6.49 -3.35 -0.41
N GLU A 213 -6.58 -2.03 -0.62
CA GLU A 213 -6.49 -1.44 -1.97
C GLU A 213 -5.04 -1.50 -2.46
N PRO A 214 -4.81 -1.90 -3.72
CA PRO A 214 -3.47 -1.92 -4.29
C PRO A 214 -2.91 -0.49 -4.46
N SER A 215 -1.63 -0.33 -4.13
CA SER A 215 -0.87 0.92 -4.29
C SER A 215 0.32 0.72 -5.23
N PRO A 216 0.10 0.68 -6.56
CA PRO A 216 1.16 0.38 -7.52
C PRO A 216 2.28 1.43 -7.56
N GLU A 217 2.04 2.64 -7.10
CA GLU A 217 3.04 3.70 -7.00
C GLU A 217 4.05 3.46 -5.89
N GLU A 218 3.59 2.90 -4.75
CA GLU A 218 4.38 2.78 -3.53
C GLU A 218 5.15 1.46 -3.48
N THR A 219 4.48 0.37 -3.85
CA THR A 219 5.03 -0.98 -3.73
C THR A 219 4.96 -1.74 -5.04
N GLY A 220 5.76 -2.79 -5.18
CA GLY A 220 5.69 -3.73 -6.28
C GLY A 220 7.01 -3.90 -7.03
N ILE A 221 7.02 -4.91 -7.90
CA ILE A 221 8.15 -5.29 -8.74
C ILE A 221 7.80 -5.07 -10.21
N ASN A 222 8.78 -4.71 -11.02
CA ASN A 222 8.64 -4.64 -12.46
C ASN A 222 9.11 -5.94 -13.09
N ILE A 223 8.31 -6.49 -14.01
CA ILE A 223 8.70 -7.65 -14.81
C ILE A 223 8.85 -7.25 -16.27
N ALA A 224 9.84 -7.84 -16.93
CA ALA A 224 10.20 -7.53 -18.30
C ALA A 224 9.71 -8.63 -19.28
N PRO A 225 9.43 -8.29 -20.55
CA PRO A 225 9.13 -9.28 -21.58
C PRO A 225 10.33 -10.18 -21.85
N GLY A 226 10.06 -11.41 -22.32
CA GLY A 226 11.08 -12.40 -22.63
C GLY A 226 11.66 -13.14 -21.43
N TYR A 227 11.04 -12.95 -20.25
CA TYR A 227 11.46 -13.60 -19.00
C TYR A 227 10.30 -14.25 -18.28
N GLU A 228 10.63 -15.35 -17.58
CA GLU A 228 9.82 -15.91 -16.50
C GLU A 228 10.36 -15.35 -15.18
N THR A 229 9.50 -14.63 -14.46
CA THR A 229 9.79 -14.12 -13.13
C THR A 229 9.07 -14.98 -12.10
N SER A 230 9.83 -15.59 -11.21
CA SER A 230 9.32 -16.42 -10.11
C SER A 230 9.46 -15.64 -8.80
N VAL A 231 8.35 -15.48 -8.09
CA VAL A 231 8.26 -14.78 -6.82
C VAL A 231 7.89 -15.78 -5.74
N ALA A 232 8.87 -16.12 -4.90
CA ALA A 232 8.68 -17.01 -3.77
C ALA A 232 8.31 -16.18 -2.53
N LEU A 233 7.14 -16.47 -1.94
CA LEU A 233 6.55 -15.70 -0.85
C LEU A 233 6.82 -16.30 0.52
N THR A 234 6.93 -15.41 1.51
CA THR A 234 6.81 -15.70 2.94
C THR A 234 5.80 -14.75 3.55
N GLN A 235 4.93 -15.24 4.45
CA GLN A 235 3.90 -14.44 5.08
C GLN A 235 4.33 -13.98 6.48
N THR A 236 4.15 -12.69 6.75
CA THR A 236 4.41 -12.10 8.06
C THR A 236 3.15 -11.37 8.52
N ALA A 237 2.66 -11.71 9.71
CA ALA A 237 1.58 -11.01 10.38
C ALA A 237 2.15 -10.19 11.55
N VAL A 238 1.67 -8.97 11.70
CA VAL A 238 2.06 -8.07 12.78
C VAL A 238 0.81 -7.65 13.55
N THR A 239 0.82 -7.89 14.85
CA THR A 239 -0.23 -7.44 15.77
C THR A 239 0.35 -6.40 16.71
N ARG A 240 -0.23 -5.18 16.71
CA ARG A 240 0.20 -4.04 17.52
C ARG A 240 -0.82 -3.75 18.61
N LEU A 241 -0.37 -3.03 19.64
CA LEU A 241 -1.21 -2.57 20.73
C LEU A 241 -1.75 -1.16 20.46
N PRO A 242 -3.04 -0.90 20.78
CA PRO A 242 -3.63 0.43 20.69
C PRO A 242 -3.08 1.37 21.78
N ALA A 243 -3.53 2.62 21.78
CA ALA A 243 -3.25 3.54 22.89
C ALA A 243 -3.61 2.89 24.25
N PRO A 244 -2.83 3.10 25.34
CA PRO A 244 -1.77 4.10 25.49
C PRO A 244 -0.36 3.63 25.11
N TYR A 245 -0.22 2.46 24.49
CA TYR A 245 1.09 1.93 24.08
C TYR A 245 1.69 2.75 22.93
N ARG A 246 3.03 2.71 22.82
CA ARG A 246 3.83 3.59 21.96
C ARG A 246 3.35 3.72 20.51
N ASP A 247 2.89 2.63 19.89
CA ASP A 247 2.53 2.63 18.46
C ASP A 247 1.16 3.22 18.19
N HIS A 248 0.32 3.43 19.22
CA HIS A 248 -1.03 4.02 19.10
C HIS A 248 -1.81 3.48 17.88
N CYS A 249 -1.76 2.15 17.65
CA CYS A 249 -2.36 1.60 16.43
C CYS A 249 -3.87 1.87 16.32
N GLY A 250 -4.35 2.01 15.08
CA GLY A 250 -5.76 2.24 14.76
C GLY A 250 -6.40 1.08 14.00
N GLU A 251 -7.70 0.88 14.22
CA GLU A 251 -8.50 -0.06 13.43
C GLU A 251 -9.24 0.67 12.32
N TYR A 252 -8.79 0.53 11.09
CA TYR A 252 -9.38 1.14 9.90
C TYR A 252 -10.75 0.57 9.50
N LYS A 253 -11.21 -0.48 10.16
CA LYS A 253 -12.53 -1.08 9.94
C LYS A 253 -13.66 -0.35 10.66
N ASN A 254 -13.34 0.52 11.62
CA ASN A 254 -14.34 1.22 12.41
C ASN A 254 -14.78 2.50 11.67
N GLU A 255 -15.88 2.42 10.95
CA GLU A 255 -16.45 3.54 10.17
C GLU A 255 -16.81 4.75 11.05
N ASN A 256 -17.04 4.57 12.36
CA ASN A 256 -17.34 5.66 13.30
C ASN A 256 -16.11 6.52 13.63
N ILE A 257 -14.91 5.92 13.60
CA ILE A 257 -13.66 6.61 13.92
C ILE A 257 -12.99 7.10 12.64
N TRP A 258 -13.03 6.31 11.57
CA TRP A 258 -12.34 6.57 10.31
C TRP A 258 -13.27 6.37 9.09
N PRO A 259 -14.33 7.19 8.93
CA PRO A 259 -15.38 6.95 7.94
C PRO A 259 -14.89 6.93 6.48
N TYR A 260 -13.75 7.57 6.21
CA TYR A 260 -13.19 7.69 4.84
C TYR A 260 -11.88 6.91 4.64
N HIS A 261 -11.34 6.26 5.69
CA HIS A 261 -10.03 5.64 5.65
C HIS A 261 -10.12 4.12 5.84
N LYS A 262 -10.04 3.39 4.74
CA LYS A 262 -10.08 1.92 4.74
C LYS A 262 -8.70 1.28 4.86
N SER A 263 -7.62 2.06 4.76
CA SER A 263 -6.23 1.62 4.91
C SER A 263 -5.33 2.80 5.26
N LEU A 264 -4.14 2.52 5.77
CA LEU A 264 -3.10 3.51 6.07
C LEU A 264 -2.77 4.37 4.84
N ASN A 265 -2.51 3.72 3.69
CA ASN A 265 -2.14 4.41 2.46
C ASN A 265 -3.25 5.37 1.98
N ARG A 266 -4.51 4.94 2.12
CA ARG A 266 -5.64 5.81 1.77
C ARG A 266 -5.76 6.98 2.74
N CYS A 267 -5.51 6.76 4.03
CA CYS A 267 -5.46 7.84 5.02
C CYS A 267 -4.42 8.90 4.65
N VAL A 268 -3.18 8.48 4.38
CA VAL A 268 -2.09 9.39 4.00
C VAL A 268 -2.41 10.17 2.72
N ARG A 269 -2.90 9.49 1.68
CA ARG A 269 -3.28 10.15 0.41
C ARG A 269 -4.42 11.16 0.59
N ASN A 270 -5.42 10.82 1.40
CA ASN A 270 -6.53 11.73 1.71
C ASN A 270 -6.05 12.94 2.50
N CYS A 271 -5.11 12.74 3.44
CA CYS A 271 -4.51 13.82 4.20
C CYS A 271 -3.72 14.79 3.28
N ILE A 272 -2.89 14.25 2.38
CA ILE A 272 -2.17 15.06 1.38
C ILE A 272 -3.18 15.83 0.53
N GLN A 273 -4.23 15.17 0.05
CA GLN A 273 -5.27 15.78 -0.78
C GLN A 273 -6.01 16.90 -0.05
N TYR A 274 -6.31 16.70 1.23
CA TYR A 274 -6.96 17.72 2.07
C TYR A 274 -6.05 18.95 2.24
N ASN A 275 -4.78 18.75 2.58
CA ASN A 275 -3.81 19.84 2.70
C ASN A 275 -3.61 20.59 1.37
N SER A 276 -3.55 19.85 0.26
CA SER A 276 -3.47 20.45 -1.09
C SER A 276 -4.67 21.34 -1.37
N PHE A 277 -5.87 20.89 -1.05
CA PHE A 277 -7.08 21.68 -1.24
C PHE A 277 -7.15 22.89 -0.32
N GLU A 278 -6.76 22.73 0.94
CA GLU A 278 -6.80 23.81 1.94
C GLU A 278 -5.83 24.94 1.60
N VAL A 279 -4.62 24.61 1.15
CA VAL A 279 -3.56 25.61 0.89
C VAL A 279 -3.62 26.13 -0.55
N CYS A 280 -3.78 25.24 -1.54
CA CYS A 280 -3.73 25.61 -2.97
C CYS A 280 -5.12 25.94 -3.54
N GLY A 281 -6.22 25.69 -2.82
CA GLY A 281 -7.60 25.91 -3.31
C GLY A 281 -8.01 24.92 -4.41
N CYS A 282 -7.22 23.89 -4.69
CA CYS A 282 -7.50 22.87 -5.67
C CYS A 282 -6.94 21.51 -5.25
N ALA A 283 -7.54 20.42 -5.71
CA ALA A 283 -7.16 19.06 -5.40
C ALA A 283 -6.11 18.53 -6.40
N ASP A 284 -5.14 17.77 -5.91
CA ASP A 284 -4.13 17.13 -6.75
C ASP A 284 -4.79 16.09 -7.67
N PRO A 285 -4.74 16.28 -9.01
CA PRO A 285 -5.35 15.35 -9.95
C PRO A 285 -4.64 13.98 -10.02
N THR A 286 -3.44 13.83 -9.47
CA THR A 286 -2.70 12.57 -9.44
C THR A 286 -3.11 11.67 -8.28
N LEU A 287 -3.76 12.23 -7.26
CA LEU A 287 -4.28 11.51 -6.11
C LEU A 287 -5.77 11.14 -6.30
N PRO A 288 -6.28 10.13 -5.60
CA PRO A 288 -7.70 9.79 -5.64
C PRO A 288 -8.56 10.98 -5.20
N SER A 289 -9.53 11.39 -6.03
CA SER A 289 -10.46 12.46 -5.68
C SER A 289 -11.46 12.01 -4.62
N MET A 290 -11.64 12.81 -3.58
CA MET A 290 -12.59 12.52 -2.50
C MET A 290 -14.02 13.00 -2.81
N THR A 291 -14.18 14.01 -3.64
CA THR A 291 -15.48 14.63 -3.97
C THR A 291 -15.36 15.51 -5.23
N SER A 292 -16.42 16.24 -5.58
CA SER A 292 -16.50 17.19 -6.71
C SER A 292 -15.63 18.45 -6.55
N GLN A 293 -14.43 18.34 -5.96
CA GLN A 293 -13.52 19.47 -5.79
C GLN A 293 -12.88 19.89 -7.12
N LYS A 294 -12.56 21.17 -7.25
CA LYS A 294 -11.81 21.71 -8.39
C LYS A 294 -10.43 21.04 -8.43
N LEU A 295 -10.10 20.38 -9.54
CA LEU A 295 -8.76 19.81 -9.76
C LEU A 295 -7.77 20.91 -10.13
N CYS A 296 -6.54 20.82 -9.65
CA CYS A 296 -5.45 21.72 -10.02
C CYS A 296 -5.10 21.56 -11.50
N ASN A 297 -4.78 22.68 -12.14
CA ASN A 297 -4.30 22.69 -13.51
C ASN A 297 -2.78 22.49 -13.53
N LEU A 298 -2.34 21.26 -13.83
CA LEU A 298 -0.90 20.91 -13.86
C LEU A 298 -0.08 21.72 -14.91
N THR A 299 -0.72 22.46 -15.82
CA THR A 299 -0.03 23.37 -16.74
C THR A 299 0.10 24.79 -16.21
N ASP A 300 -0.59 25.11 -15.11
CA ASP A 300 -0.41 26.36 -14.40
C ASP A 300 0.74 26.22 -13.42
N LYS A 301 1.79 27.02 -13.63
CA LYS A 301 3.00 26.98 -12.79
C LYS A 301 2.70 27.22 -11.33
N SER A 302 1.80 28.14 -11.03
CA SER A 302 1.47 28.53 -9.65
C SER A 302 0.75 27.40 -8.92
N GLU A 303 -0.25 26.75 -9.54
CA GLU A 303 -0.97 25.62 -8.96
C GLU A 303 -0.05 24.39 -8.81
N MET A 304 0.83 24.11 -9.79
CA MET A 304 1.77 23.00 -9.75
C MET A 304 2.83 23.20 -8.65
N CYS A 305 3.42 24.41 -8.56
CA CYS A 305 4.41 24.70 -7.52
C CYS A 305 3.79 24.63 -6.13
N CYS A 306 2.54 25.07 -5.96
CA CYS A 306 1.83 24.93 -4.69
C CYS A 306 1.69 23.47 -4.27
N LEU A 307 1.40 22.53 -5.20
CA LEU A 307 1.33 21.11 -4.89
C LEU A 307 2.69 20.52 -4.45
N ASP A 308 3.78 20.95 -5.12
CA ASP A 308 5.14 20.54 -4.74
C ASP A 308 5.52 21.07 -3.34
N ASP A 309 5.18 22.33 -3.05
CA ASP A 309 5.44 22.97 -1.77
C ASP A 309 4.69 22.27 -0.61
N ILE A 310 3.47 21.78 -0.84
CA ILE A 310 2.73 20.99 0.16
C ILE A 310 3.49 19.73 0.57
N LEU A 311 4.08 19.00 -0.38
CA LEU A 311 4.85 17.81 -0.07
C LEU A 311 6.09 18.15 0.77
N LEU A 312 6.74 19.28 0.50
CA LEU A 312 7.87 19.77 1.29
C LEU A 312 7.44 20.21 2.69
N LEU A 313 6.33 20.95 2.82
CA LEU A 313 5.77 21.38 4.11
C LEU A 313 5.40 20.18 5.00
N LEU A 314 4.83 19.12 4.42
CA LEU A 314 4.53 17.91 5.16
C LEU A 314 5.79 17.19 5.67
N LEU A 315 6.93 17.34 4.98
CA LEU A 315 8.22 16.78 5.41
C LEU A 315 8.92 17.63 6.47
N GLU A 316 8.84 18.97 6.37
CA GLU A 316 9.63 19.89 7.21
C GLU A 316 8.90 20.32 8.49
N GLU A 317 7.60 20.59 8.44
CA GLU A 317 6.87 21.25 9.55
C GLU A 317 6.31 20.31 10.61
N ASN A 318 6.63 19.00 10.61
CA ASN A 318 6.01 18.06 11.54
C ASN A 318 4.46 18.03 11.45
N ARG A 319 3.90 18.53 10.36
CA ARG A 319 2.47 18.36 10.02
C ARG A 319 2.26 16.91 9.56
N THR A 320 2.47 16.00 10.48
CA THR A 320 2.24 14.58 10.21
C THR A 320 0.75 14.36 10.04
N CYS A 321 0.41 13.67 8.96
CA CYS A 321 -0.93 13.13 8.84
C CYS A 321 -1.19 12.20 10.02
N ASP A 322 -2.25 12.44 10.79
CA ASP A 322 -2.65 11.57 11.90
C ASP A 322 -3.25 10.27 11.34
N CYS A 323 -2.37 9.45 10.80
CA CYS A 323 -2.69 8.14 10.21
C CYS A 323 -1.96 7.06 11.01
N PRO A 324 -2.60 6.47 12.03
CA PRO A 324 -1.98 5.47 12.87
C PRO A 324 -1.68 4.19 12.08
N LEU A 325 -0.65 3.46 12.50
CA LEU A 325 -0.39 2.12 11.96
C LEU A 325 -1.57 1.18 12.24
N PRO A 326 -1.91 0.25 11.33
CA PRO A 326 -2.98 -0.72 11.59
C PRO A 326 -2.62 -1.65 12.74
N CYS A 327 -3.58 -1.95 13.63
CA CYS A 327 -3.37 -2.88 14.75
C CYS A 327 -3.08 -4.31 14.29
N SER A 328 -3.64 -4.70 13.15
CA SER A 328 -3.33 -5.97 12.49
C SER A 328 -2.97 -5.72 11.04
N SER A 329 -1.83 -6.24 10.60
CA SER A 329 -1.38 -6.13 9.20
C SER A 329 -0.70 -7.41 8.75
N ILE A 330 -0.90 -7.75 7.47
CA ILE A 330 -0.23 -8.88 6.81
C ILE A 330 0.68 -8.31 5.74
N SER A 331 1.92 -8.75 5.72
CA SER A 331 2.91 -8.40 4.71
C SER A 331 3.53 -9.65 4.10
N TYR A 332 3.96 -9.53 2.86
CA TYR A 332 4.56 -10.63 2.10
C TYR A 332 6.02 -10.32 1.81
N GLY A 333 6.92 -11.17 2.28
CA GLY A 333 8.32 -11.12 1.91
C GLY A 333 8.52 -11.80 0.56
N GLU A 334 9.08 -11.09 -0.40
CA GLU A 334 9.23 -11.50 -1.79
C GLU A 334 10.69 -11.86 -2.09
N LYS A 335 10.93 -13.08 -2.62
CA LYS A 335 12.20 -13.47 -3.19
C LYS A 335 12.01 -13.65 -4.68
N VAL A 336 12.63 -12.81 -5.47
CA VAL A 336 12.47 -12.76 -6.92
C VAL A 336 13.62 -13.47 -7.61
N SER A 337 13.30 -14.34 -8.58
CA SER A 337 14.25 -14.94 -9.50
C SER A 337 13.74 -14.82 -10.93
N VAL A 338 14.67 -14.71 -11.90
CA VAL A 338 14.33 -14.43 -13.29
C VAL A 338 15.09 -15.35 -14.21
N ALA A 339 14.39 -15.94 -15.19
CA ALA A 339 14.96 -16.78 -16.23
C ALA A 339 14.43 -16.38 -17.61
N ARG A 340 15.20 -16.60 -18.68
CA ARG A 340 14.72 -16.33 -20.05
C ARG A 340 13.58 -17.26 -20.43
N TRP A 341 12.50 -16.68 -20.97
CA TRP A 341 11.30 -17.42 -21.39
C TRP A 341 10.70 -16.78 -22.67
N PRO A 342 10.10 -17.60 -23.57
CA PRO A 342 10.16 -19.05 -23.62
C PRO A 342 11.53 -19.56 -24.06
N SER A 343 11.87 -20.82 -23.76
CA SER A 343 13.02 -21.48 -24.38
C SER A 343 12.64 -21.90 -25.80
N ALA A 344 13.61 -21.95 -26.71
CA ALA A 344 13.34 -22.35 -28.09
C ALA A 344 12.77 -23.80 -28.14
N SER A 345 13.35 -24.72 -27.37
CA SER A 345 12.92 -26.11 -27.32
C SER A 345 11.48 -26.27 -26.82
N SER A 346 11.05 -25.51 -25.79
CA SER A 346 9.68 -25.61 -25.28
C SER A 346 8.64 -24.95 -26.19
N PHE A 347 9.05 -24.00 -27.03
CA PHE A 347 8.17 -23.30 -27.97
C PHE A 347 7.89 -24.14 -29.20
N PHE A 348 8.85 -25.00 -29.62
CA PHE A 348 8.79 -25.81 -30.84
C PHE A 348 8.43 -27.28 -30.61
N THR A 349 7.85 -27.65 -29.47
CA THR A 349 7.45 -29.05 -29.15
C THR A 349 6.22 -29.58 -29.92
N GLY A 350 5.94 -29.08 -31.11
CA GLY A 350 4.89 -29.58 -31.99
C GLY A 350 5.39 -29.77 -33.40
N GLU A 351 4.92 -30.79 -34.11
CA GLU A 351 5.25 -31.16 -35.50
C GLU A 351 4.89 -30.10 -36.56
N ALA A 352 5.11 -28.83 -36.30
CA ALA A 352 4.73 -27.75 -37.20
C ALA A 352 5.93 -27.13 -37.89
N GLU A 353 5.79 -27.03 -39.17
CA GLU A 353 6.60 -26.46 -40.23
C GLU A 353 7.57 -25.31 -39.78
N TYR A 354 8.85 -25.61 -39.79
CA TYR A 354 9.98 -24.79 -39.31
C TYR A 354 10.08 -23.36 -39.91
N THR A 355 9.32 -23.01 -40.91
CA THR A 355 9.48 -21.75 -41.65
C THR A 355 8.71 -20.54 -41.06
N TYR A 356 7.58 -20.77 -40.37
CA TYR A 356 6.73 -19.70 -39.81
C TYR A 356 7.03 -19.38 -38.37
N TYR A 357 7.60 -20.29 -37.60
CA TYR A 357 7.78 -20.25 -36.16
C TYR A 357 8.87 -19.29 -35.62
N PRO A 358 10.00 -18.99 -36.31
CA PRO A 358 11.00 -18.10 -35.78
C PRO A 358 10.47 -16.67 -35.49
N PHE A 359 9.50 -16.24 -36.31
CA PHE A 359 8.87 -14.92 -36.13
C PHE A 359 7.96 -14.88 -34.89
N GLN A 360 7.12 -15.89 -34.70
CA GLN A 360 6.23 -15.98 -33.53
C GLN A 360 7.04 -16.12 -32.24
N PHE A 361 8.09 -16.91 -32.23
CA PHE A 361 9.00 -17.05 -31.11
C PHE A 361 9.68 -15.71 -30.73
N ARG A 362 10.20 -14.98 -31.72
CA ARG A 362 10.78 -13.66 -31.51
C ARG A 362 9.73 -12.68 -31.01
N LYS A 363 8.53 -12.70 -31.56
CA LYS A 363 7.41 -11.86 -31.12
C LYS A 363 7.04 -12.19 -29.67
N SER A 364 6.83 -13.46 -29.32
CA SER A 364 6.51 -13.87 -27.96
C SER A 364 7.58 -13.41 -26.95
N ARG A 365 8.87 -13.58 -27.28
CA ARG A 365 9.98 -13.11 -26.45
C ARG A 365 10.03 -11.60 -26.27
N LYS A 366 9.57 -10.83 -27.25
CA LYS A 366 9.57 -9.37 -27.17
C LYS A 366 8.36 -8.82 -26.42
N SER A 367 7.20 -9.49 -26.52
CA SER A 367 5.94 -8.95 -26.02
C SER A 367 5.41 -9.64 -24.78
N GLN A 368 5.82 -10.87 -24.48
CA GLN A 368 5.24 -11.66 -23.39
C GLN A 368 6.17 -11.79 -22.19
N ALA A 369 5.59 -11.69 -21.01
CA ALA A 369 6.25 -12.00 -19.73
C ALA A 369 5.47 -13.10 -19.01
N LYS A 370 6.19 -14.03 -18.38
CA LYS A 370 5.59 -15.07 -17.54
C LYS A 370 5.88 -14.79 -16.08
N LEU A 371 4.86 -14.88 -15.24
CA LEU A 371 4.93 -14.63 -13.80
C LEU A 371 4.47 -15.88 -13.06
N LYS A 372 5.24 -16.30 -12.07
CA LYS A 372 4.88 -17.34 -11.11
C LYS A 372 4.94 -16.76 -9.70
N ILE A 373 3.89 -16.94 -8.92
CA ILE A 373 3.83 -16.49 -7.52
C ILE A 373 3.41 -17.67 -6.66
N PHE A 374 4.23 -18.04 -5.70
CA PHE A 374 4.02 -19.21 -4.85
C PHE A 374 4.62 -19.01 -3.45
N TYR A 375 4.14 -19.78 -2.49
CA TYR A 375 4.76 -19.80 -1.17
C TYR A 375 5.99 -20.70 -1.13
N SER A 376 7.09 -20.20 -0.57
CA SER A 376 8.30 -21.00 -0.29
C SER A 376 8.15 -21.84 0.97
N SER A 377 7.27 -21.44 1.89
CA SER A 377 6.97 -22.14 3.14
C SER A 377 5.55 -21.84 3.58
N LEU A 378 4.88 -22.79 4.23
CA LEU A 378 3.60 -22.57 4.91
C LEU A 378 3.77 -22.08 6.36
N THR A 379 4.96 -21.64 6.73
CA THR A 379 5.24 -21.04 8.03
C THR A 379 4.91 -19.56 8.01
N GLN A 380 3.97 -19.16 8.85
CA GLN A 380 3.63 -17.76 9.09
C GLN A 380 4.48 -17.22 10.24
N LYS A 381 5.13 -16.08 10.03
CA LYS A 381 5.84 -15.34 11.08
C LYS A 381 4.90 -14.34 11.72
N ASN A 382 4.64 -14.48 13.02
CA ASN A 382 3.74 -13.62 13.75
C ASN A 382 4.56 -12.76 14.72
N TYR A 383 4.63 -11.45 14.48
CA TYR A 383 5.15 -10.47 15.42
C TYR A 383 3.99 -9.95 16.26
N VAL A 384 3.97 -10.33 17.55
CA VAL A 384 2.90 -9.96 18.46
C VAL A 384 3.46 -9.05 19.54
N GLN A 385 2.96 -7.83 19.59
CA GLN A 385 3.22 -6.92 20.70
C GLN A 385 2.37 -7.32 21.89
N ARG A 386 3.01 -7.41 23.05
CA ARG A 386 2.35 -7.67 24.34
C ARG A 386 2.80 -6.61 25.36
N PRO A 387 1.93 -6.23 26.30
CA PRO A 387 2.37 -5.44 27.44
C PRO A 387 3.53 -6.14 28.14
N MET A 388 4.55 -5.37 28.53
CA MET A 388 5.65 -5.93 29.31
C MET A 388 5.19 -6.32 30.73
N PHE A 389 4.22 -5.57 31.26
CA PHE A 389 3.63 -5.82 32.59
C PHE A 389 2.12 -5.91 32.46
N HIS A 390 1.54 -6.95 33.05
CA HIS A 390 0.09 -7.07 33.24
C HIS A 390 -0.36 -6.32 34.51
N GLU A 391 -1.62 -5.92 34.56
CA GLU A 391 -2.16 -5.22 35.73
C GLU A 391 -1.97 -6.02 37.04
N SER A 392 -2.08 -7.34 36.98
CA SER A 392 -1.85 -8.23 38.14
C SER A 392 -0.40 -8.22 38.63
N GLU A 393 0.57 -7.92 37.78
CA GLU A 393 1.99 -7.91 38.14
C GLU A 393 2.36 -6.69 38.97
N ILE A 394 1.58 -5.59 38.87
CA ILE A 394 1.77 -4.40 39.72
C ILE A 394 1.62 -4.78 41.17
N TYR A 395 0.53 -5.52 41.51
CA TYR A 395 0.27 -5.94 42.87
C TYR A 395 1.32 -6.91 43.36
N SER A 396 1.81 -7.80 42.51
CA SER A 396 2.87 -8.75 42.85
C SER A 396 4.20 -8.03 43.11
N HIS A 397 4.58 -7.06 42.25
CA HIS A 397 5.79 -6.26 42.50
C HIS A 397 5.71 -5.42 43.75
N LEU A 398 4.61 -4.67 43.95
CA LEU A 398 4.41 -3.85 45.12
C LEU A 398 4.37 -4.70 46.41
N GLY A 399 3.67 -5.82 46.37
CA GLY A 399 3.61 -6.77 47.48
C GLY A 399 4.97 -7.40 47.82
N GLY A 400 5.74 -7.75 46.80
CA GLY A 400 7.10 -8.26 46.94
C GLY A 400 8.05 -7.25 47.57
N GLU A 401 8.04 -6.00 47.10
CA GLU A 401 8.84 -4.90 47.66
C GLU A 401 8.48 -4.61 49.13
N LEU A 402 7.19 -4.54 49.45
CA LEU A 402 6.72 -4.38 50.84
C LEU A 402 7.13 -5.55 51.71
N GLY A 403 7.03 -6.79 51.19
CA GLY A 403 7.45 -7.99 51.90
C GLY A 403 8.95 -8.04 52.19
N ILE A 404 9.79 -7.68 51.23
CA ILE A 404 11.26 -7.71 51.38
C ILE A 404 11.75 -6.61 52.34
N TRP A 405 11.25 -5.38 52.20
CA TRP A 405 11.80 -4.23 52.93
C TRP A 405 11.13 -3.98 54.29
N LEU A 406 9.85 -4.32 54.40
CA LEU A 406 9.06 -4.03 55.61
C LEU A 406 8.55 -5.26 56.31
N GLY A 407 8.68 -6.43 55.69
CA GLY A 407 8.11 -7.70 56.26
C GLY A 407 6.58 -7.70 56.33
N MET A 408 5.90 -6.78 55.57
CA MET A 408 4.45 -6.64 55.58
C MET A 408 3.83 -7.18 54.32
N SER A 409 2.64 -7.78 54.44
CA SER A 409 1.84 -8.13 53.28
C SER A 409 1.06 -6.93 52.73
N LEU A 410 0.71 -6.97 51.47
CA LEU A 410 -0.11 -5.92 50.81
C LEU A 410 -1.47 -5.76 51.50
N MET A 411 -2.06 -6.84 52.01
CA MET A 411 -3.33 -6.82 52.78
C MET A 411 -3.23 -5.98 54.03
N VAL A 412 -2.18 -6.20 54.83
CA VAL A 412 -1.93 -5.39 56.04
C VAL A 412 -1.78 -3.90 55.73
N THR A 413 -1.18 -3.59 54.57
CA THR A 413 -1.02 -2.21 54.14
C THR A 413 -2.39 -1.55 53.82
N PHE A 414 -3.29 -2.26 53.17
CA PHE A 414 -4.66 -1.79 52.94
C PHE A 414 -5.46 -1.59 54.23
N GLU A 415 -5.36 -2.52 55.19
CA GLU A 415 -6.00 -2.39 56.49
C GLU A 415 -5.51 -1.17 57.26
N ILE A 416 -4.18 -0.92 57.27
CA ILE A 416 -3.60 0.28 57.88
C ILE A 416 -4.11 1.55 57.21
N PHE A 417 -4.19 1.54 55.86
CA PHE A 417 -4.68 2.69 55.08
C PHE A 417 -6.16 2.98 55.42
N GLU A 418 -7.00 1.95 55.52
CA GLU A 418 -8.40 2.09 55.89
C GLU A 418 -8.56 2.69 57.30
N ILE A 419 -7.78 2.22 58.27
CA ILE A 419 -7.77 2.78 59.63
C ILE A 419 -7.35 4.26 59.61
N VAL A 420 -6.31 4.61 58.87
CA VAL A 420 -5.86 6.01 58.74
C VAL A 420 -6.95 6.90 58.12
N CYS A 421 -7.62 6.43 57.04
CA CYS A 421 -8.73 7.14 56.44
C CYS A 421 -9.92 7.36 57.39
N MET A 422 -10.25 6.35 58.23
CA MET A 422 -11.29 6.49 59.24
C MET A 422 -10.88 7.53 60.33
N LEU A 423 -9.64 7.48 60.79
CA LEU A 423 -9.14 8.46 61.78
C LEU A 423 -9.17 9.90 61.19
N VAL A 424 -8.76 10.07 59.95
CA VAL A 424 -8.81 11.38 59.27
C VAL A 424 -10.26 11.90 59.16
N LYS A 425 -11.21 11.04 58.79
CA LYS A 425 -12.64 11.41 58.74
C LYS A 425 -13.17 11.83 60.12
N ILE A 426 -12.81 11.09 61.19
CA ILE A 426 -13.20 11.42 62.57
C ILE A 426 -12.63 12.78 62.94
N LEU A 427 -11.35 13.03 62.65
CA LEU A 427 -10.68 14.29 62.93
C LEU A 427 -11.33 15.48 62.25
N ILE A 428 -11.61 15.33 60.92
CA ILE A 428 -12.30 16.35 60.14
C ILE A 428 -13.69 16.66 60.70
N ASN A 429 -14.47 15.61 61.05
CA ASN A 429 -15.79 15.77 61.63
C ASN A 429 -15.74 16.44 62.99
N PHE A 430 -14.70 16.13 63.79
CA PHE A 430 -14.48 16.80 65.09
C PHE A 430 -14.16 18.29 64.89
N LEU A 431 -13.25 18.62 63.98
CA LEU A 431 -12.88 20.00 63.66
C LEU A 431 -14.07 20.84 63.13
N LEU A 432 -14.90 20.22 62.25
CA LEU A 432 -16.11 20.87 61.72
C LEU A 432 -17.15 21.13 62.84
N ARG A 433 -17.28 20.23 63.84
CA ARG A 433 -18.15 20.42 64.99
C ARG A 433 -17.64 21.50 65.96
N CYS A 434 -16.31 21.60 66.14
CA CYS A 434 -15.73 22.69 66.95
C CYS A 434 -15.91 24.06 66.29
N SER A 435 -15.82 24.14 64.92
CA SER A 435 -16.05 25.41 64.17
C SER A 435 -17.52 25.84 64.09
N SER A 436 -18.47 24.91 64.36
CA SER A 436 -19.92 25.23 64.36
C SER A 436 -20.44 25.66 65.72
N ASN A 437 -19.61 25.65 66.78
CA ASN A 437 -19.97 26.07 68.13
C ASN A 437 -19.34 27.39 68.56
N GLU A 438 -18.68 28.12 67.66
CA GLU A 438 -18.34 29.55 67.78
C GLU A 438 -19.32 30.37 66.89
#